data_998253a8c040abfbe3dad58da52427b1
#
_entry.id   998253a8c040abfbe3dad58da52427b1
#
_cell.length_a   1.000
_cell.length_b   1.000
_cell.length_c   1.000
_cell.angle_alpha   90.00
_cell.angle_beta   90.00
_cell.angle_gamma   90.00
#
_symmetry.space_group_name_H-M   'P 1'
#
loop_
_entity.id
_entity.type
_entity.pdbx_description
1 polymer ?
#
loop_
_entity_poly.entity_id
_entity_poly.type
_entity_poly.pdbx_seq_one_letter_code
_entity_poly.pdbx_strand_id
1 'polypeptide(L)'
;MSAADALHALNCPRCGGMVPIPDGQTIVICPFCNLRSVVSGEHGLRWYQAPVRVDREQAETAFKEFLDSTKDIAADAARKARSNEVILIHLPFWAVWGGVAGHFLGYTDKDKEIYPLENHTVENLGWNVAACDVGEFGVSHINLEGCLLEPFDSEALHRTGMVFEPLGSAKEIYEAAQDKLIDQLITSNKQPNASQEFAR
;
A
#
# COMPACT_ATOMS: atom_id res chain seq x y z
N MET A 1 -1.04 -7.21 -29.09
CA MET A 1 -1.60 -8.35 -28.33
C MET A 1 -1.52 -7.93 -26.87
N SER A 2 -2.67 -7.65 -26.28
CA SER A 2 -2.76 -7.10 -24.91
C SER A 2 -2.27 -8.15 -23.92
N ALA A 3 -1.38 -7.75 -22.99
CA ALA A 3 -0.89 -8.59 -21.88
C ALA A 3 -1.97 -8.84 -20.79
N ALA A 4 -3.22 -8.46 -21.07
CA ALA A 4 -4.33 -8.51 -20.11
C ALA A 4 -4.99 -9.90 -19.97
N ASP A 5 -4.55 -10.92 -20.69
CA ASP A 5 -5.15 -12.26 -20.68
C ASP A 5 -4.18 -13.38 -20.33
N ALA A 6 -3.28 -13.16 -19.39
CA ALA A 6 -2.58 -14.28 -18.77
C ALA A 6 -3.53 -15.00 -17.80
N LEU A 7 -4.44 -15.79 -18.34
CA LEU A 7 -5.22 -16.78 -17.60
C LEU A 7 -4.24 -17.83 -17.06
N HIS A 8 -3.79 -17.66 -15.84
CA HIS A 8 -3.07 -18.70 -15.16
C HIS A 8 -4.06 -19.82 -14.78
N ALA A 9 -3.73 -21.04 -15.11
CA ALA A 9 -4.54 -22.20 -14.76
C ALA A 9 -3.74 -23.11 -13.84
N LEU A 10 -4.36 -23.55 -12.75
CA LEU A 10 -3.80 -24.54 -11.82
C LEU A 10 -4.62 -25.83 -11.87
N ASN A 11 -3.97 -26.96 -11.62
CA ASN A 11 -4.66 -28.23 -11.50
C ASN A 11 -5.36 -28.31 -10.14
N CYS A 12 -6.65 -28.66 -10.16
CA CYS A 12 -7.42 -28.86 -8.95
C CYS A 12 -6.82 -30.02 -8.12
N PRO A 13 -6.52 -29.82 -6.83
CA PRO A 13 -5.92 -30.85 -5.99
C PRO A 13 -6.85 -32.05 -5.73
N ARG A 14 -8.17 -31.88 -6.00
CA ARG A 14 -9.15 -32.92 -5.78
C ARG A 14 -9.43 -33.77 -7.03
N CYS A 15 -9.58 -33.16 -8.19
CA CYS A 15 -10.00 -33.84 -9.41
C CYS A 15 -9.01 -33.74 -10.57
N GLY A 16 -7.91 -33.01 -10.40
CA GLY A 16 -6.92 -32.79 -11.45
C GLY A 16 -7.38 -31.88 -12.60
N GLY A 17 -8.63 -31.44 -12.60
CA GLY A 17 -9.17 -30.56 -13.65
C GLY A 17 -8.49 -29.19 -13.63
N MET A 18 -8.32 -28.60 -14.79
CA MET A 18 -7.71 -27.28 -14.95
C MET A 18 -8.68 -26.18 -14.47
N VAL A 19 -8.28 -25.42 -13.46
CA VAL A 19 -9.06 -24.32 -12.89
C VAL A 19 -8.47 -23.01 -13.39
N PRO A 20 -9.21 -22.22 -14.17
CA PRO A 20 -8.78 -20.90 -14.58
C PRO A 20 -8.75 -19.98 -13.36
N ILE A 21 -7.66 -19.22 -13.21
CA ILE A 21 -7.49 -18.26 -12.14
C ILE A 21 -7.47 -16.88 -12.77
N PRO A 22 -8.55 -16.10 -12.65
CA PRO A 22 -8.54 -14.70 -13.04
C PRO A 22 -7.53 -13.92 -12.18
N ASP A 23 -6.83 -12.98 -12.79
CA ASP A 23 -5.88 -12.14 -12.11
C ASP A 23 -6.46 -11.51 -10.84
N GLY A 24 -5.72 -11.64 -9.74
CA GLY A 24 -6.10 -11.07 -8.46
C GLY A 24 -7.18 -11.85 -7.68
N GLN A 25 -7.61 -13.01 -8.13
CA GLN A 25 -8.47 -13.86 -7.30
C GLN A 25 -7.64 -14.75 -6.37
N THR A 26 -7.92 -14.63 -5.08
CA THR A 26 -7.31 -15.45 -4.03
C THR A 26 -8.12 -16.68 -3.68
N ILE A 27 -9.40 -16.71 -4.05
CA ILE A 27 -10.28 -17.86 -3.87
C ILE A 27 -10.89 -18.22 -5.21
N VAL A 28 -10.70 -19.46 -5.61
CA VAL A 28 -11.25 -20.02 -6.85
C VAL A 28 -12.12 -21.23 -6.56
N ILE A 29 -13.12 -21.43 -7.42
CA ILE A 29 -14.00 -22.59 -7.36
C ILE A 29 -13.73 -23.46 -8.58
N CYS A 30 -13.39 -24.72 -8.35
CA CYS A 30 -13.17 -25.65 -9.43
C CYS A 30 -14.49 -25.88 -10.22
N PRO A 31 -14.51 -25.63 -11.54
CA PRO A 31 -15.73 -25.82 -12.33
C PRO A 31 -16.15 -27.29 -12.49
N PHE A 32 -15.27 -28.24 -12.16
CA PHE A 32 -15.52 -29.66 -12.32
C PHE A 32 -16.02 -30.35 -11.05
N CYS A 33 -15.50 -29.95 -9.88
CA CYS A 33 -15.85 -30.63 -8.62
C CYS A 33 -16.33 -29.68 -7.52
N ASN A 34 -16.50 -28.41 -7.81
CA ASN A 34 -16.91 -27.34 -6.89
C ASN A 34 -16.02 -27.16 -5.64
N LEU A 35 -14.81 -27.70 -5.67
CA LEU A 35 -13.87 -27.47 -4.57
C LEU A 35 -13.49 -25.97 -4.55
N ARG A 36 -13.64 -25.35 -3.38
CA ARG A 36 -13.09 -24.01 -3.11
C ARG A 36 -11.64 -24.14 -2.69
N SER A 37 -10.77 -23.43 -3.34
CA SER A 37 -9.34 -23.45 -3.07
C SER A 37 -8.80 -22.03 -2.91
N VAL A 38 -7.86 -21.86 -1.99
CA VAL A 38 -7.10 -20.62 -1.87
C VAL A 38 -5.91 -20.71 -2.80
N VAL A 39 -5.74 -19.70 -3.64
CA VAL A 39 -4.56 -19.55 -4.49
C VAL A 39 -3.47 -18.91 -3.65
N SER A 40 -2.41 -19.66 -3.38
CA SER A 40 -1.22 -19.18 -2.69
C SER A 40 -0.08 -19.02 -3.69
N GLY A 41 0.66 -17.90 -3.60
CA GLY A 41 1.80 -17.59 -4.46
C GLY A 41 1.72 -16.18 -5.03
N GLU A 42 2.60 -15.85 -5.96
CA GLU A 42 2.72 -14.52 -6.57
C GLU A 42 1.45 -14.06 -7.31
N HIS A 43 0.55 -14.97 -7.63
CA HIS A 43 -0.71 -14.68 -8.33
C HIS A 43 -1.78 -13.96 -7.47
N GLY A 44 -1.52 -13.74 -6.18
CA GLY A 44 -2.36 -12.89 -5.31
C GLY A 44 -2.12 -11.39 -5.47
N LEU A 45 -1.13 -10.98 -6.29
CA LEU A 45 -0.82 -9.59 -6.54
C LEU A 45 -1.85 -8.97 -7.48
N ARG A 46 -2.26 -7.75 -7.14
CA ARG A 46 -3.10 -6.93 -8.00
C ARG A 46 -2.34 -5.67 -8.37
N TRP A 47 -2.39 -5.35 -9.64
CA TRP A 47 -1.79 -4.15 -10.17
C TRP A 47 -2.84 -3.08 -10.38
N TYR A 48 -2.54 -1.89 -9.87
CA TYR A 48 -3.39 -0.72 -10.00
C TYR A 48 -2.54 0.48 -10.36
N GLN A 49 -3.19 1.50 -10.88
CA GLN A 49 -2.58 2.80 -11.11
C GLN A 49 -3.47 3.89 -10.53
N ALA A 50 -2.85 4.96 -10.06
CA ALA A 50 -3.55 6.18 -9.70
C ALA A 50 -3.77 7.01 -10.98
N PRO A 51 -4.98 7.56 -11.20
CA PRO A 51 -5.21 8.46 -12.32
C PRO A 51 -4.39 9.74 -12.19
N VAL A 52 -3.89 10.24 -13.30
CA VAL A 52 -3.22 11.54 -13.35
C VAL A 52 -4.27 12.64 -13.16
N ARG A 53 -4.17 13.39 -12.07
CA ARG A 53 -5.13 14.44 -11.69
C ARG A 53 -4.56 15.84 -11.80
N VAL A 54 -3.26 15.96 -11.93
CA VAL A 54 -2.53 17.24 -12.00
C VAL A 54 -1.91 17.34 -13.36
N ASP A 55 -2.27 18.37 -14.11
CA ASP A 55 -1.63 18.69 -15.36
C ASP A 55 -0.33 19.48 -15.16
N ARG A 56 0.39 19.73 -16.25
CA ARG A 56 1.66 20.45 -16.21
C ARG A 56 1.52 21.88 -15.67
N GLU A 57 0.50 22.59 -16.05
CA GLU A 57 0.28 23.98 -15.64
C GLU A 57 -0.02 24.09 -14.15
N GLN A 58 -0.83 23.15 -13.65
CA GLN A 58 -1.13 23.02 -12.22
C GLN A 58 0.12 22.67 -11.42
N ALA A 59 0.98 21.76 -11.94
CA ALA A 59 2.25 21.40 -11.29
C ALA A 59 3.22 22.60 -11.23
N GLU A 60 3.33 23.37 -12.30
CA GLU A 60 4.17 24.59 -12.34
C GLU A 60 3.64 25.65 -11.37
N THR A 61 2.33 25.77 -11.23
CA THR A 61 1.70 26.70 -10.29
C THR A 61 1.96 26.28 -8.86
N ALA A 62 1.74 25.01 -8.52
CA ALA A 62 2.01 24.47 -7.20
C ALA A 62 3.51 24.60 -6.82
N PHE A 63 4.41 24.45 -7.77
CA PHE A 63 5.85 24.68 -7.53
C PHE A 63 6.15 26.12 -7.16
N LYS A 64 5.54 27.10 -7.84
CA LYS A 64 5.75 28.52 -7.51
C LYS A 64 5.17 28.86 -6.14
N GLU A 65 3.99 28.34 -5.81
CA GLU A 65 3.36 28.51 -4.49
C GLU A 65 4.24 27.89 -3.38
N PHE A 66 4.83 26.73 -3.62
CA PHE A 66 5.78 26.11 -2.71
C PHE A 66 7.00 27.01 -2.46
N LEU A 67 7.59 27.61 -3.52
CA LEU A 67 8.72 28.53 -3.38
C LEU A 67 8.36 29.80 -2.60
N ASP A 68 7.14 30.31 -2.77
CA ASP A 68 6.67 31.51 -2.06
C ASP A 68 6.35 31.24 -0.57
N SER A 69 5.87 30.03 -0.27
CA SER A 69 5.46 29.67 1.10
C SER A 69 6.59 29.15 1.99
N THR A 70 7.71 28.74 1.41
CA THR A 70 8.82 28.12 2.15
C THR A 70 9.74 29.16 2.77
N LYS A 71 9.83 29.21 4.10
CA LYS A 71 10.56 30.22 4.87
C LYS A 71 12.07 30.24 4.62
N ASP A 72 12.65 29.12 4.24
CA ASP A 72 14.10 28.96 4.01
C ASP A 72 14.52 29.30 2.57
N ILE A 73 13.58 29.73 1.74
CA ILE A 73 13.81 30.12 0.35
C ILE A 73 13.75 31.65 0.24
N ALA A 74 14.61 32.23 -0.60
CA ALA A 74 14.65 33.68 -0.81
C ALA A 74 13.28 34.21 -1.29
N ALA A 75 12.81 35.32 -0.73
CA ALA A 75 11.48 35.89 -0.97
C ALA A 75 11.18 36.24 -2.45
N ASP A 76 12.19 36.29 -3.32
CA ASP A 76 12.03 36.54 -4.76
C ASP A 76 12.26 35.29 -5.62
N ALA A 77 12.42 34.10 -4.99
CA ALA A 77 12.71 32.86 -5.68
C ALA A 77 11.61 32.46 -6.66
N ALA A 78 10.36 32.56 -6.27
CA ALA A 78 9.23 32.24 -7.14
C ALA A 78 9.18 33.11 -8.42
N ARG A 79 9.57 34.38 -8.31
CA ARG A 79 9.62 35.29 -9.48
C ARG A 79 10.81 35.02 -10.40
N LYS A 80 11.94 34.56 -9.83
CA LYS A 80 13.17 34.29 -10.56
C LYS A 80 13.26 32.87 -11.08
N ALA A 81 12.55 31.92 -10.44
CA ALA A 81 12.55 30.54 -10.85
C ALA A 81 12.04 30.38 -12.29
N ARG A 82 12.73 29.57 -13.05
CA ARG A 82 12.33 29.13 -14.40
C ARG A 82 12.26 27.62 -14.38
N SER A 83 11.13 27.08 -14.71
CA SER A 83 10.99 25.66 -14.99
C SER A 83 11.45 25.41 -16.42
N ASN A 84 12.53 24.67 -16.59
CA ASN A 84 13.02 24.28 -17.91
C ASN A 84 12.24 23.08 -18.43
N GLU A 85 11.91 22.17 -17.54
CA GLU A 85 11.22 20.93 -17.87
C GLU A 85 10.36 20.46 -16.68
N VAL A 86 9.20 19.92 -16.99
CA VAL A 86 8.32 19.25 -16.02
C VAL A 86 8.04 17.85 -16.58
N ILE A 87 8.45 16.85 -15.84
CA ILE A 87 8.33 15.45 -16.23
C ILE A 87 7.39 14.75 -15.27
N LEU A 88 6.40 14.04 -15.81
CA LEU A 88 5.56 13.14 -15.02
C LEU A 88 6.33 11.85 -14.77
N ILE A 89 6.39 11.43 -13.50
CA ILE A 89 7.07 10.21 -13.08
C ILE A 89 6.04 9.31 -12.40
N HIS A 90 5.96 8.07 -12.86
CA HIS A 90 5.15 7.02 -12.26
C HIS A 90 6.03 6.15 -11.36
N LEU A 91 5.83 6.26 -10.04
CA LEU A 91 6.57 5.53 -9.03
C LEU A 91 5.76 4.32 -8.56
N PRO A 92 6.33 3.11 -8.55
CA PRO A 92 5.67 1.93 -8.02
C PRO A 92 5.70 1.91 -6.49
N PHE A 93 4.61 1.43 -5.91
CA PHE A 93 4.47 1.22 -4.46
C PHE A 93 3.93 -0.17 -4.18
N TRP A 94 4.49 -0.82 -3.19
CA TRP A 94 3.88 -1.97 -2.56
C TRP A 94 2.84 -1.49 -1.56
N ALA A 95 1.66 -2.10 -1.61
CA ALA A 95 0.61 -1.81 -0.65
C ALA A 95 0.00 -3.11 -0.12
N VAL A 96 -0.14 -3.22 1.18
CA VAL A 96 -0.67 -4.39 1.87
C VAL A 96 -1.81 -3.95 2.78
N TRP A 97 -2.95 -4.63 2.70
CA TRP A 97 -4.08 -4.45 3.59
C TRP A 97 -4.42 -5.78 4.25
N GLY A 98 -4.76 -5.73 5.52
CA GLY A 98 -5.14 -6.92 6.26
C GLY A 98 -5.94 -6.63 7.51
N GLY A 99 -6.72 -7.61 7.94
CA GLY A 99 -7.33 -7.62 9.26
C GLY A 99 -6.31 -8.08 10.29
N VAL A 100 -6.08 -7.27 11.32
CA VAL A 100 -5.18 -7.59 12.43
C VAL A 100 -6.00 -7.66 13.70
N ALA A 101 -5.85 -8.76 14.45
CA ALA A 101 -6.48 -8.96 15.72
C ALA A 101 -5.44 -8.92 16.84
N GLY A 102 -5.77 -8.28 17.93
CA GLY A 102 -4.91 -8.18 19.12
C GLY A 102 -5.68 -8.45 20.40
N HIS A 103 -5.00 -9.08 21.34
CA HIS A 103 -5.44 -9.24 22.71
C HIS A 103 -4.46 -8.51 23.62
N PHE A 104 -4.95 -7.44 24.25
CA PHE A 104 -4.13 -6.55 25.07
C PHE A 104 -4.45 -6.82 26.53
N LEU A 105 -3.42 -7.17 27.31
CA LEU A 105 -3.49 -7.33 28.74
C LEU A 105 -2.75 -6.18 29.40
N GLY A 106 -3.31 -5.64 30.45
CA GLY A 106 -2.71 -4.54 31.20
C GLY A 106 -3.33 -4.37 32.57
N TYR A 107 -2.88 -3.33 33.26
CA TYR A 107 -3.41 -2.95 34.54
C TYR A 107 -3.69 -1.45 34.52
N THR A 108 -4.79 -1.06 35.12
CA THR A 108 -5.07 0.35 35.39
C THR A 108 -4.99 0.58 36.90
N ASP A 109 -4.31 1.67 37.30
CA ASP A 109 -4.27 2.15 38.69
C ASP A 109 -5.38 3.18 38.85
N LYS A 110 -6.35 2.85 39.69
CA LYS A 110 -7.44 3.76 40.06
C LYS A 110 -7.55 3.79 41.58
N ASP A 111 -7.33 4.95 42.16
CA ASP A 111 -7.42 5.15 43.62
C ASP A 111 -6.48 4.26 44.44
N LYS A 112 -5.28 3.92 43.91
CA LYS A 112 -4.28 3.00 44.47
C LYS A 112 -4.68 1.52 44.46
N GLU A 113 -5.73 1.16 43.76
CA GLU A 113 -6.08 -0.24 43.50
C GLU A 113 -5.75 -0.59 42.04
N ILE A 114 -5.14 -1.77 41.84
CA ILE A 114 -4.74 -2.27 40.54
C ILE A 114 -5.85 -3.16 40.02
N TYR A 115 -6.44 -2.77 38.90
CA TYR A 115 -7.44 -3.55 38.19
C TYR A 115 -6.88 -4.13 36.92
N PRO A 116 -7.09 -5.44 36.64
CA PRO A 116 -6.72 -6.02 35.38
C PRO A 116 -7.56 -5.39 34.25
N LEU A 117 -6.89 -5.06 33.14
CA LEU A 117 -7.51 -4.57 31.92
C LEU A 117 -7.29 -5.58 30.81
N GLU A 118 -8.38 -5.98 30.18
CA GLU A 118 -8.36 -6.86 29.03
C GLU A 118 -9.10 -6.19 27.87
N ASN A 119 -8.46 -6.12 26.73
CA ASN A 119 -9.06 -5.54 25.52
C ASN A 119 -8.79 -6.41 24.32
N HIS A 120 -9.84 -6.71 23.55
CA HIS A 120 -9.77 -7.40 22.28
C HIS A 120 -10.11 -6.40 21.19
N THR A 121 -9.26 -6.34 20.20
CA THR A 121 -9.49 -5.45 19.05
C THR A 121 -9.24 -6.19 17.74
N VAL A 122 -10.00 -5.80 16.72
CA VAL A 122 -9.81 -6.24 15.33
C VAL A 122 -9.89 -4.98 14.47
N GLU A 123 -8.82 -4.68 13.78
CA GLU A 123 -8.72 -3.52 12.91
C GLU A 123 -8.31 -3.93 11.49
N ASN A 124 -8.89 -3.25 10.50
CA ASN A 124 -8.42 -3.34 9.13
C ASN A 124 -7.37 -2.26 8.93
N LEU A 125 -6.14 -2.69 8.78
CA LEU A 125 -4.98 -1.80 8.65
C LEU A 125 -4.38 -1.89 7.26
N GLY A 126 -3.69 -0.83 6.86
CA GLY A 126 -2.96 -0.75 5.61
C GLY A 126 -1.55 -0.23 5.80
N TRP A 127 -0.63 -0.75 5.03
CA TRP A 127 0.75 -0.28 4.97
C TRP A 127 1.20 -0.22 3.52
N ASN A 128 2.00 0.78 3.18
CA ASN A 128 2.60 0.88 1.85
C ASN A 128 4.04 1.38 1.96
N VAL A 129 4.82 1.05 0.93
CA VAL A 129 6.22 1.45 0.82
C VAL A 129 6.58 1.60 -0.65
N ALA A 130 7.48 2.52 -0.96
CA ALA A 130 8.01 2.65 -2.30
C ALA A 130 8.69 1.35 -2.75
N ALA A 131 8.38 0.93 -3.97
CA ALA A 131 8.93 -0.27 -4.60
C ALA A 131 10.14 0.04 -5.49
N CYS A 132 10.68 1.24 -5.41
CA CYS A 132 11.90 1.65 -6.12
C CYS A 132 12.70 2.62 -5.24
N ASP A 133 13.92 2.97 -5.65
CA ASP A 133 14.67 4.03 -4.98
C ASP A 133 14.00 5.38 -5.23
N VAL A 134 13.51 5.97 -4.17
CA VAL A 134 12.79 7.26 -4.17
C VAL A 134 13.55 8.34 -3.40
N GLY A 135 14.80 8.10 -3.04
CA GLY A 135 15.59 9.02 -2.22
C GLY A 135 15.66 10.44 -2.78
N GLU A 136 15.73 10.58 -4.10
CA GLU A 136 15.77 11.88 -4.78
C GLU A 136 14.39 12.56 -4.85
N PHE A 137 13.28 11.80 -4.75
CA PHE A 137 11.92 12.33 -4.87
C PHE A 137 11.30 12.71 -3.53
N GLY A 138 11.91 12.29 -2.40
CA GLY A 138 11.43 12.60 -1.06
C GLY A 138 10.07 11.96 -0.69
N VAL A 139 9.64 10.93 -1.44
CA VAL A 139 8.34 10.26 -1.26
C VAL A 139 8.60 8.82 -0.84
N SER A 140 8.37 8.48 0.42
CA SER A 140 8.55 7.10 0.93
C SER A 140 7.24 6.33 1.12
N HIS A 141 6.15 7.05 1.30
CA HIS A 141 4.81 6.51 1.53
C HIS A 141 3.77 7.34 0.79
N ILE A 142 2.64 6.74 0.48
CA ILE A 142 1.51 7.43 -0.15
C ILE A 142 0.25 7.27 0.68
N ASN A 143 -0.62 8.29 0.65
CA ASN A 143 -1.95 8.16 1.22
C ASN A 143 -2.90 7.58 0.17
N LEU A 144 -3.38 6.36 0.43
CA LEU A 144 -4.33 5.65 -0.43
C LEU A 144 -5.78 5.83 0.02
N GLU A 145 -6.02 6.54 1.13
CA GLU A 145 -7.37 6.76 1.65
C GLU A 145 -8.18 7.64 0.68
N GLY A 146 -9.34 7.12 0.27
CA GLY A 146 -10.18 7.80 -0.71
C GLY A 146 -9.62 7.88 -2.14
N CYS A 147 -8.49 7.22 -2.41
CA CYS A 147 -7.92 7.17 -3.76
C CYS A 147 -8.71 6.19 -4.63
N LEU A 148 -9.24 6.69 -5.74
CA LEU A 148 -9.84 5.83 -6.77
C LEU A 148 -8.70 5.26 -7.62
N LEU A 149 -8.38 4.00 -7.40
CA LEU A 149 -7.41 3.28 -8.20
C LEU A 149 -8.07 2.70 -9.45
N GLU A 150 -7.34 2.73 -10.55
CA GLU A 150 -7.73 2.17 -11.84
C GLU A 150 -6.97 0.87 -12.11
N PRO A 151 -7.50 -0.02 -12.97
CA PRO A 151 -6.74 -1.15 -13.47
C PRO A 151 -5.44 -0.68 -14.12
N PHE A 152 -4.37 -1.44 -13.92
CA PHE A 152 -3.05 -1.10 -14.45
C PHE A 152 -3.01 -1.20 -15.98
N ASP A 153 -2.58 -0.13 -16.65
CA ASP A 153 -2.34 -0.06 -18.07
C ASP A 153 -0.92 0.46 -18.33
N SER A 154 0.01 -0.47 -18.53
CA SER A 154 1.42 -0.17 -18.76
C SER A 154 1.64 0.73 -19.98
N GLU A 155 0.90 0.51 -21.08
CA GLU A 155 1.06 1.33 -22.28
C GLU A 155 0.61 2.77 -22.07
N ALA A 156 -0.49 2.96 -21.32
CA ALA A 156 -0.98 4.30 -20.99
C ALA A 156 0.04 5.05 -20.12
N LEU A 157 0.62 4.39 -19.11
CA LEU A 157 1.64 5.01 -18.24
C LEU A 157 2.89 5.42 -19.01
N HIS A 158 3.43 4.56 -19.85
CA HIS A 158 4.61 4.87 -20.68
C HIS A 158 4.37 5.98 -21.71
N ARG A 159 3.13 6.18 -22.15
CA ARG A 159 2.77 7.31 -23.03
C ARG A 159 2.71 8.64 -22.31
N THR A 160 2.42 8.64 -21.03
CA THR A 160 2.20 9.87 -20.24
C THR A 160 3.43 10.33 -19.49
N GLY A 161 4.35 9.44 -19.12
CA GLY A 161 5.50 9.80 -18.32
C GLY A 161 6.58 8.74 -18.23
N MET A 162 7.55 8.98 -17.38
CA MET A 162 8.60 8.03 -17.04
C MET A 162 8.05 7.01 -16.03
N VAL A 163 8.22 5.73 -16.29
CA VAL A 163 7.76 4.64 -15.44
C VAL A 163 8.95 3.95 -14.78
N PHE A 164 8.93 3.84 -13.47
CA PHE A 164 9.91 3.08 -12.70
C PHE A 164 9.43 1.66 -12.50
N GLU A 165 10.35 0.70 -12.63
CA GLU A 165 10.05 -0.71 -12.39
C GLU A 165 10.11 -1.03 -10.89
N PRO A 166 9.20 -1.87 -10.37
CA PRO A 166 9.21 -2.25 -8.97
C PRO A 166 10.37 -3.17 -8.64
N LEU A 167 10.99 -2.93 -7.49
CA LEU A 167 12.03 -3.76 -6.89
C LEU A 167 11.47 -4.55 -5.70
N GLY A 168 12.14 -5.65 -5.37
CA GLY A 168 11.77 -6.54 -4.28
C GLY A 168 10.79 -7.63 -4.69
N SER A 169 10.54 -8.55 -3.77
CA SER A 169 9.61 -9.65 -3.96
C SER A 169 8.37 -9.50 -3.08
N ALA A 170 7.23 -10.00 -3.55
CA ALA A 170 6.00 -10.00 -2.78
C ALA A 170 6.15 -10.68 -1.41
N LYS A 171 7.00 -11.71 -1.32
CA LYS A 171 7.26 -12.42 -0.07
C LYS A 171 7.95 -11.53 0.96
N GLU A 172 9.02 -10.84 0.58
CA GLU A 172 9.77 -9.94 1.46
C GLU A 172 8.88 -8.79 1.96
N ILE A 173 8.06 -8.25 1.06
CA ILE A 173 7.12 -7.19 1.39
C ILE A 173 6.02 -7.67 2.33
N TYR A 174 5.51 -8.88 2.14
CA TYR A 174 4.52 -9.47 3.03
C TYR A 174 5.07 -9.68 4.46
N GLU A 175 6.30 -10.20 4.58
CA GLU A 175 6.96 -10.38 5.86
C GLU A 175 7.18 -9.04 6.58
N ALA A 176 7.66 -8.02 5.85
CA ALA A 176 7.82 -6.67 6.41
C ALA A 176 6.49 -6.01 6.80
N ALA A 177 5.44 -6.23 6.02
CA ALA A 177 4.11 -5.67 6.29
C ALA A 177 3.49 -6.27 7.55
N GLN A 178 3.68 -7.55 7.83
CA GLN A 178 3.16 -8.19 9.05
C GLN A 178 3.64 -7.46 10.30
N ASP A 179 4.95 -7.21 10.41
CA ASP A 179 5.52 -6.50 11.57
C ASP A 179 4.96 -5.07 11.67
N LYS A 180 4.86 -4.37 10.54
CA LYS A 180 4.35 -2.99 10.51
C LYS A 180 2.88 -2.88 10.91
N LEU A 181 2.04 -3.78 10.43
CA LEU A 181 0.62 -3.81 10.78
C LEU A 181 0.41 -4.15 12.27
N ILE A 182 1.22 -5.06 12.82
CA ILE A 182 1.21 -5.37 14.25
C ILE A 182 1.64 -4.14 15.07
N ASP A 183 2.72 -3.47 14.68
CA ASP A 183 3.20 -2.26 15.35
C ASP A 183 2.16 -1.11 15.31
N GLN A 184 1.43 -0.97 14.20
CA GLN A 184 0.33 -0.02 14.08
C GLN A 184 -0.79 -0.34 15.06
N LEU A 185 -1.22 -1.61 15.12
CA LEU A 185 -2.27 -2.05 16.05
C LEU A 185 -1.86 -1.80 17.51
N ILE A 186 -0.62 -2.12 17.86
CA ILE A 186 -0.07 -1.87 19.20
C ILE A 186 -0.08 -0.37 19.50
N THR A 187 0.30 0.46 18.54
CA THR A 187 0.42 1.91 18.73
C THR A 187 -0.95 2.56 18.88
N SER A 188 -1.94 2.17 18.07
CA SER A 188 -3.31 2.69 18.14
C SER A 188 -4.02 2.31 19.44
N ASN A 189 -3.65 1.18 20.04
CA ASN A 189 -4.27 0.68 21.27
C ASN A 189 -3.47 0.96 22.56
N LYS A 190 -2.36 1.70 22.49
CA LYS A 190 -1.62 2.15 23.68
C LYS A 190 -2.46 3.15 24.47
N GLN A 191 -2.86 2.75 25.68
CA GLN A 191 -3.46 3.67 26.63
C GLN A 191 -2.35 4.44 27.39
N PRO A 192 -2.45 5.78 27.50
CA PRO A 192 -1.37 6.61 28.06
C PRO A 192 -1.05 6.33 29.54
N ASN A 193 -1.90 5.63 30.29
CA ASN A 193 -1.76 5.40 31.73
C ASN A 193 -1.81 3.91 32.15
N ALA A 194 -1.60 2.98 31.23
CA ALA A 194 -1.58 1.55 31.58
C ALA A 194 -0.19 0.97 31.34
N SER A 195 0.35 0.24 32.32
CA SER A 195 1.48 -0.65 32.08
C SER A 195 0.97 -1.83 31.28
N GLN A 196 1.31 -1.87 29.99
CA GLN A 196 0.84 -2.92 29.08
C GLN A 196 1.98 -3.89 28.79
N GLU A 197 1.77 -5.17 29.06
CA GLU A 197 2.60 -6.26 28.53
C GLU A 197 1.93 -6.81 27.27
N PHE A 198 2.68 -6.88 26.19
CA PHE A 198 2.19 -7.40 24.92
C PHE A 198 2.65 -8.85 24.75
N ALA A 199 1.69 -9.77 24.59
CA ALA A 199 1.97 -11.10 24.10
C ALA A 199 1.94 -11.08 22.56
N ARG A 200 3.06 -11.53 21.95
CA ARG A 200 3.18 -11.73 20.50
C ARG A 200 2.76 -13.13 20.12
#